data_b026a418e9ac4cbad233bd0de581d22a
#
_entry.id   b026a418e9ac4cbad233bd0de581d22a
#
_cell.length_a   1.000
_cell.length_b   1.000
_cell.length_c   1.000
_cell.angle_alpha   90.00
_cell.angle_beta   90.00
_cell.angle_gamma   90.00
#
_symmetry.space_group_name_H-M   'P 1'
#
loop_
_entity.id
_entity.type
_entity.pdbx_description
1 polymer ?
#
loop_
_entity_poly.entity_id
_entity_poly.type
_entity_poly.pdbx_seq_one_letter_code
_entity_poly.pdbx_strand_id
1 'polypeptide(L)'
;MKELKLRYKTPAERTNEGWEKYSLPIGNGYSGASVFGGTDAERVQFTTNAFANTFRLGGVSNFLELYVDFNDKARDYERGLDLRTGIAYSEYLSDFGKTVRKAFFGYPDNVFVYRAEFSKPKDLLRVRAEIPYLGDRPLDEGGRTGEVKTRGDEIEILGTLPSRDLKYFAKVAVATDGEKRCENGEIVVINALYADIYVAFDTSYRLCPEAFSTHKAVGNDPTEKVVTRLENALKLGYEKLFERHVTDFSSLMNRAEFDLGGKDDGRATDELLQSYREGNAEPYLEEIYYQYGRYLLISSSRKGTPPASLQGVWTVHDKSPWGSGFWHNINIQMNYWHAFSANIAEAFDAYADFFKAYLPEAEKNAKAWIKETNPENADGDCGWIIGTGAFCYEVEGKNPNSHS
;
A
#
# COMPACT_ATOMS: atom_id res chain seq x y z
N MET A 1 4.40 7.49 26.40
CA MET A 1 4.97 6.47 25.51
C MET A 1 6.08 7.12 24.70
N LYS A 2 7.16 6.38 24.44
CA LYS A 2 8.31 6.84 23.66
C LYS A 2 7.90 7.09 22.20
N GLU A 3 8.42 8.14 21.58
CA GLU A 3 8.28 8.37 20.15
C GLU A 3 9.07 7.32 19.37
N LEU A 4 8.48 6.82 18.30
CA LEU A 4 9.07 5.83 17.40
C LEU A 4 8.89 6.33 15.96
N LYS A 5 9.92 6.99 15.45
CA LYS A 5 9.87 7.67 14.16
C LYS A 5 11.03 7.26 13.24
N LEU A 6 10.73 6.94 12.01
CA LEU A 6 11.71 7.06 10.95
C LEU A 6 11.83 8.55 10.61
N ARG A 7 13.05 9.04 10.38
CA ARG A 7 13.32 10.46 10.15
C ARG A 7 14.38 10.63 9.06
N TYR A 8 14.15 11.56 8.14
CA TYR A 8 15.07 11.88 7.05
C TYR A 8 15.13 13.38 6.82
N LYS A 9 16.30 13.88 6.42
CA LYS A 9 16.57 15.31 6.21
C LYS A 9 16.46 15.75 4.73
N THR A 10 16.16 14.81 3.85
CA THR A 10 15.99 15.06 2.40
C THR A 10 14.78 14.30 1.85
N PRO A 11 14.13 14.79 0.79
CA PRO A 11 13.15 14.01 0.04
C PRO A 11 13.74 12.70 -0.49
N ALA A 12 12.90 11.68 -0.72
CA ALA A 12 13.28 10.54 -1.51
C ALA A 12 13.38 10.94 -2.99
N GLU A 13 14.40 10.47 -3.70
CA GLU A 13 14.47 10.65 -5.14
C GLU A 13 13.31 9.93 -5.83
N ARG A 14 12.76 10.53 -6.90
CA ARG A 14 11.64 9.96 -7.67
C ARG A 14 12.09 8.86 -8.65
N THR A 15 12.97 7.99 -8.18
CA THR A 15 13.53 6.84 -8.90
C THR A 15 13.12 5.53 -8.24
N ASN A 16 13.35 4.40 -8.89
CA ASN A 16 13.14 3.08 -8.28
C ASN A 16 14.05 2.88 -7.06
N GLU A 17 15.29 3.35 -7.12
CA GLU A 17 16.22 3.28 -5.99
C GLU A 17 15.77 4.17 -4.82
N GLY A 18 15.29 5.38 -5.10
CA GLY A 18 14.73 6.27 -4.09
C GLY A 18 13.45 5.71 -3.46
N TRP A 19 12.62 5.01 -4.24
CA TRP A 19 11.48 4.28 -3.71
C TRP A 19 11.94 3.16 -2.75
N GLU A 20 12.87 2.34 -3.17
CA GLU A 20 13.33 1.18 -2.42
C GLU A 20 14.00 1.55 -1.10
N LYS A 21 14.82 2.59 -1.10
CA LYS A 21 15.65 2.97 0.05
C LYS A 21 15.02 4.01 0.96
N TYR A 22 14.20 4.90 0.43
CA TYR A 22 13.84 6.13 1.13
C TYR A 22 12.36 6.52 1.09
N SER A 23 11.50 5.91 0.26
CA SER A 23 10.07 6.22 0.32
C SER A 23 9.46 5.78 1.65
N LEU A 24 8.41 6.46 2.09
CA LEU A 24 7.70 6.12 3.31
C LEU A 24 6.49 5.24 2.97
N PRO A 25 6.51 3.95 3.30
CA PRO A 25 5.41 3.05 3.03
C PRO A 25 4.31 3.27 4.07
N ILE A 26 3.10 3.59 3.62
CA ILE A 26 1.88 3.60 4.43
C ILE A 26 0.84 2.67 3.83
N GLY A 27 -0.07 2.15 4.63
CA GLY A 27 -1.05 1.19 4.13
C GLY A 27 -2.15 0.88 5.12
N ASN A 28 -3.22 0.27 4.61
CA ASN A 28 -4.39 -0.10 5.38
C ASN A 28 -4.74 -1.59 5.30
N GLY A 29 -3.83 -2.42 4.82
CA GLY A 29 -4.05 -3.84 4.60
C GLY A 29 -4.65 -4.17 3.22
N TYR A 30 -5.55 -3.32 2.68
CA TYR A 30 -6.08 -3.47 1.31
C TYR A 30 -5.08 -2.99 0.28
N SER A 31 -4.47 -1.85 0.58
CA SER A 31 -3.68 -1.10 -0.36
C SER A 31 -2.55 -0.39 0.35
N GLY A 32 -1.50 -0.14 -0.40
CA GLY A 32 -0.35 0.63 0.04
C GLY A 32 -0.21 1.92 -0.74
N ALA A 33 0.42 2.88 -0.08
CA ALA A 33 0.91 4.09 -0.72
C ALA A 33 2.37 4.32 -0.30
N SER A 34 3.20 4.77 -1.23
CA SER A 34 4.60 5.15 -0.98
C SER A 34 4.75 6.64 -1.16
N VAL A 35 5.10 7.35 -0.08
CA VAL A 35 5.22 8.81 -0.04
C VAL A 35 6.68 9.22 -0.16
N PHE A 36 7.02 10.08 -1.11
CA PHE A 36 8.41 10.47 -1.40
C PHE A 36 8.87 11.72 -0.65
N GLY A 37 7.95 12.62 -0.31
CA GLY A 37 8.26 13.84 0.43
C GLY A 37 8.85 14.97 -0.42
N GLY A 38 8.68 14.96 -1.74
CA GLY A 38 9.21 15.98 -2.64
C GLY A 38 8.65 17.38 -2.35
N THR A 39 9.48 18.42 -2.38
CA THR A 39 9.08 19.80 -2.09
C THR A 39 8.77 20.62 -3.34
N ASP A 40 9.40 20.28 -4.44
CA ASP A 40 9.04 20.78 -5.77
C ASP A 40 7.74 20.11 -6.24
N ALA A 41 7.76 18.78 -6.31
CA ALA A 41 6.59 17.96 -6.55
C ALA A 41 6.61 16.73 -5.64
N GLU A 42 5.54 16.53 -4.88
CA GLU A 42 5.29 15.28 -4.19
C GLU A 42 4.92 14.20 -5.19
N ARG A 43 5.36 12.97 -4.94
CA ARG A 43 4.94 11.77 -5.64
C ARG A 43 4.40 10.78 -4.62
N VAL A 44 3.23 10.24 -4.88
CA VAL A 44 2.66 9.14 -4.10
C VAL A 44 2.27 8.02 -5.05
N GLN A 45 2.79 6.83 -4.82
CA GLN A 45 2.46 5.63 -5.59
C GLN A 45 1.46 4.77 -4.84
N PHE A 46 0.49 4.21 -5.56
CA PHE A 46 -0.54 3.36 -4.99
C PHE A 46 -0.50 1.96 -5.58
N THR A 47 -0.66 0.98 -4.70
CA THR A 47 -0.63 -0.44 -5.07
C THR A 47 -1.67 -1.22 -4.27
N THR A 48 -2.20 -2.26 -4.87
CA THR A 48 -2.98 -3.30 -4.19
C THR A 48 -2.56 -4.67 -4.69
N ASN A 49 -2.52 -5.67 -3.81
CA ASN A 49 -2.17 -7.04 -4.18
C ASN A 49 -3.15 -7.66 -5.21
N ALA A 50 -4.37 -7.13 -5.30
CA ALA A 50 -5.34 -7.54 -6.31
C ALA A 50 -4.97 -7.11 -7.74
N PHE A 51 -4.13 -6.09 -7.90
CA PHE A 51 -3.67 -5.62 -9.21
C PHE A 51 -2.40 -6.37 -9.65
N ALA A 52 -2.60 -7.61 -10.11
CA ALA A 52 -1.53 -8.51 -10.51
C ALA A 52 -1.62 -8.82 -12.01
N ASN A 53 -0.63 -8.42 -12.76
CA ASN A 53 -0.64 -8.36 -14.23
C ASN A 53 0.08 -9.50 -14.95
N THR A 54 0.53 -10.54 -14.25
CA THR A 54 1.13 -11.72 -14.88
C THR A 54 0.29 -12.96 -14.72
N PHE A 55 0.53 -13.97 -15.58
CA PHE A 55 -0.14 -15.26 -15.53
C PHE A 55 0.47 -16.24 -14.52
N ARG A 56 1.61 -15.92 -13.93
CA ARG A 56 2.31 -16.80 -13.00
C ARG A 56 2.86 -16.03 -11.81
N LEU A 57 2.67 -16.59 -10.61
CA LEU A 57 3.42 -16.30 -9.40
C LEU A 57 3.45 -14.82 -8.95
N GLY A 58 2.34 -14.13 -9.06
CA GLY A 58 2.23 -12.75 -8.58
C GLY A 58 2.12 -11.75 -9.73
N GLY A 59 3.10 -10.88 -9.86
CA GLY A 59 3.07 -9.79 -10.84
C GLY A 59 2.30 -8.59 -10.34
N VAL A 60 2.29 -8.37 -9.00
CA VAL A 60 1.77 -7.15 -8.40
C VAL A 60 2.46 -5.94 -9.02
N SER A 61 1.67 -4.97 -9.42
CA SER A 61 2.12 -3.82 -10.18
C SER A 61 1.58 -2.53 -9.58
N ASN A 62 2.36 -1.46 -9.69
CA ASN A 62 1.90 -0.10 -9.43
C ASN A 62 0.82 0.28 -10.45
N PHE A 63 -0.32 0.81 -10.00
CA PHE A 63 -1.43 1.07 -10.91
C PHE A 63 -1.91 2.53 -10.93
N LEU A 64 -1.51 3.33 -9.95
CA LEU A 64 -1.91 4.73 -9.82
C LEU A 64 -0.78 5.53 -9.19
N GLU A 65 -0.51 6.70 -9.72
CA GLU A 65 0.38 7.70 -9.13
C GLU A 65 -0.32 9.04 -8.98
N LEU A 66 -0.11 9.68 -7.84
CA LEU A 66 -0.55 11.03 -7.53
C LEU A 66 0.66 11.96 -7.47
N TYR A 67 0.54 13.10 -8.10
CA TYR A 67 1.52 14.18 -8.02
C TYR A 67 0.87 15.45 -7.46
N VAL A 68 1.61 16.11 -6.59
CA VAL A 68 1.20 17.40 -6.03
C VAL A 68 2.34 18.38 -6.21
N ASP A 69 2.18 19.30 -7.16
CA ASP A 69 3.21 20.28 -7.51
C ASP A 69 3.10 21.48 -6.57
N PHE A 70 4.07 21.60 -5.68
CA PHE A 70 4.23 22.69 -4.73
C PHE A 70 5.10 23.79 -5.28
N ASN A 71 6.09 23.46 -6.10
CA ASN A 71 7.13 24.35 -6.61
C ASN A 71 7.86 25.12 -5.50
N ASP A 72 8.09 24.47 -4.36
CA ASP A 72 8.77 25.06 -3.22
C ASP A 72 10.27 24.80 -3.23
N LYS A 73 11.04 25.83 -2.86
CA LYS A 73 12.45 25.70 -2.47
C LYS A 73 12.51 25.55 -0.96
N ALA A 74 12.66 24.31 -0.50
CA ALA A 74 12.63 24.01 0.90
C ALA A 74 13.95 24.33 1.62
N ARG A 75 13.83 24.79 2.85
CA ARG A 75 14.90 24.95 3.85
C ARG A 75 14.43 24.28 5.14
N ASP A 76 15.36 23.87 6.00
CA ASP A 76 15.06 23.23 7.29
C ASP A 76 14.07 22.05 7.13
N TYR A 77 14.37 21.19 6.16
CA TYR A 77 13.49 20.09 5.76
C TYR A 77 13.65 18.89 6.69
N GLU A 78 12.51 18.35 7.11
CA GLU A 78 12.41 17.04 7.74
C GLU A 78 11.19 16.29 7.20
N ARG A 79 11.31 14.97 7.05
CA ARG A 79 10.20 14.06 6.82
C ARG A 79 10.38 12.79 7.63
N GLY A 80 9.31 12.08 7.85
CA GLY A 80 9.37 10.85 8.60
C GLY A 80 8.07 10.06 8.60
N LEU A 81 8.11 8.96 9.33
CA LEU A 81 6.99 8.08 9.56
C LEU A 81 6.86 7.85 11.07
N ASP A 82 5.74 8.27 11.63
CA ASP A 82 5.38 7.93 13.00
C ASP A 82 4.81 6.51 13.04
N LEU A 83 5.56 5.59 13.60
CA LEU A 83 5.18 4.17 13.65
C LEU A 83 4.00 3.91 14.58
N ARG A 84 3.76 4.75 15.59
CA ARG A 84 2.64 4.56 16.52
C ARG A 84 1.30 4.92 15.91
N THR A 85 1.31 5.89 15.04
CA THR A 85 0.09 6.44 14.42
C THR A 85 -0.09 6.05 12.95
N GLY A 86 0.96 5.54 12.31
CA GLY A 86 0.94 5.22 10.89
C GLY A 86 0.88 6.46 9.97
N ILE A 87 1.37 7.61 10.46
CA ILE A 87 1.35 8.88 9.75
C ILE A 87 2.71 9.16 9.11
N ALA A 88 2.74 9.28 7.79
CA ALA A 88 3.87 9.89 7.09
C ALA A 88 3.75 11.42 7.18
N TYR A 89 4.84 12.10 7.47
CA TYR A 89 4.86 13.55 7.61
C TYR A 89 6.06 14.17 6.89
N SER A 90 5.92 15.45 6.53
CA SER A 90 7.06 16.29 6.19
C SER A 90 6.80 17.74 6.60
N GLU A 91 7.86 18.44 6.99
CA GLU A 91 7.81 19.87 7.29
C GLU A 91 9.04 20.59 6.78
N TYR A 92 8.87 21.82 6.37
CA TYR A 92 9.95 22.68 5.88
C TYR A 92 9.56 24.15 5.86
N LEU A 93 10.53 25.01 5.67
CA LEU A 93 10.34 26.43 5.38
C LEU A 93 10.47 26.67 3.87
N SER A 94 9.62 27.52 3.32
CA SER A 94 9.68 28.04 1.94
C SER A 94 9.45 29.55 1.95
N ASP A 95 9.38 30.15 0.77
CA ASP A 95 9.04 31.58 0.64
C ASP A 95 7.61 31.88 1.09
N PHE A 96 6.74 30.86 1.11
CA PHE A 96 5.36 30.88 1.64
C PHE A 96 5.28 30.59 3.16
N GLY A 97 6.40 30.58 3.85
CA GLY A 97 6.47 30.29 5.28
C GLY A 97 6.62 28.81 5.58
N LYS A 98 6.12 28.36 6.74
CA LYS A 98 6.18 26.95 7.16
C LYS A 98 5.11 26.16 6.40
N THR A 99 5.53 25.05 5.80
CA THR A 99 4.66 24.02 5.22
C THR A 99 4.73 22.76 6.09
N VAL A 100 3.58 22.21 6.47
CA VAL A 100 3.45 20.93 7.18
C VAL A 100 2.55 20.02 6.36
N ARG A 101 3.02 18.80 6.12
CA ARG A 101 2.25 17.81 5.36
C ARG A 101 2.11 16.52 6.16
N LYS A 102 0.94 15.89 6.07
CA LYS A 102 0.64 14.60 6.71
C LYS A 102 -0.12 13.72 5.73
N ALA A 103 0.26 12.46 5.69
CA ALA A 103 -0.41 11.46 4.87
C ALA A 103 -0.70 10.20 5.68
N PHE A 104 -1.86 9.60 5.47
CA PHE A 104 -2.25 8.33 6.05
C PHE A 104 -3.21 7.57 5.13
N PHE A 105 -3.26 6.26 5.32
CA PHE A 105 -4.22 5.40 4.62
C PHE A 105 -5.10 4.71 5.67
N GLY A 106 -6.33 5.22 5.85
CA GLY A 106 -7.24 4.74 6.90
C GLY A 106 -7.84 3.38 6.58
N TYR A 107 -7.70 2.40 7.49
CA TYR A 107 -8.37 1.10 7.37
C TYR A 107 -9.90 1.22 7.56
N PRO A 108 -10.41 1.94 8.57
CA PRO A 108 -11.85 2.03 8.80
C PRO A 108 -12.66 2.60 7.63
N ASP A 109 -12.08 3.57 6.93
CA ASP A 109 -12.74 4.31 5.85
C ASP A 109 -12.23 3.89 4.46
N ASN A 110 -11.12 3.16 4.40
CA ASN A 110 -10.43 2.71 3.20
C ASN A 110 -10.18 3.84 2.19
N VAL A 111 -9.68 4.98 2.71
CA VAL A 111 -9.35 6.19 1.96
C VAL A 111 -7.94 6.62 2.32
N PHE A 112 -7.16 7.00 1.30
CA PHE A 112 -5.92 7.73 1.49
C PHE A 112 -6.24 9.21 1.65
N VAL A 113 -5.58 9.83 2.63
CA VAL A 113 -5.71 11.27 2.92
C VAL A 113 -4.34 11.90 3.00
N TYR A 114 -4.19 13.02 2.31
CA TYR A 114 -2.97 13.83 2.34
C TYR A 114 -3.36 15.27 2.62
N ARG A 115 -2.91 15.82 3.75
CA ARG A 115 -3.08 17.22 4.11
C ARG A 115 -1.78 17.99 3.89
N ALA A 116 -1.88 19.15 3.26
CA ALA A 116 -0.84 20.17 3.25
C ALA A 116 -1.38 21.43 3.93
N GLU A 117 -0.63 21.95 4.91
CA GLU A 117 -0.96 23.18 5.67
C GLU A 117 0.16 24.20 5.46
N PHE A 118 -0.22 25.45 5.26
CA PHE A 118 0.68 26.53 4.97
C PHE A 118 0.50 27.66 6.01
N SER A 119 1.61 28.20 6.56
CA SER A 119 1.53 29.32 7.52
C SER A 119 1.20 30.66 6.85
N LYS A 120 1.23 30.73 5.53
CA LYS A 120 0.76 31.83 4.68
C LYS A 120 0.04 31.22 3.49
N PRO A 121 -0.95 31.93 2.89
CA PRO A 121 -1.65 31.42 1.72
C PRO A 121 -0.70 31.00 0.60
N LYS A 122 -0.85 29.78 0.14
CA LYS A 122 -0.11 29.21 -0.98
C LYS A 122 -0.71 29.71 -2.30
N ASP A 123 0.09 30.37 -3.12
CA ASP A 123 -0.40 30.99 -4.35
C ASP A 123 -0.98 29.96 -5.32
N LEU A 124 -0.30 28.83 -5.49
CA LEU A 124 -0.67 27.80 -6.45
C LEU A 124 -0.25 26.40 -5.99
N LEU A 125 -1.19 25.47 -6.07
CA LEU A 125 -0.98 24.03 -5.91
C LEU A 125 -1.67 23.32 -7.08
N ARG A 126 -1.01 22.31 -7.67
CA ARG A 126 -1.61 21.48 -8.72
C ARG A 126 -1.61 20.02 -8.27
N VAL A 127 -2.75 19.37 -8.46
CA VAL A 127 -2.93 17.92 -8.14
C VAL A 127 -3.28 17.21 -9.43
N ARG A 128 -2.50 16.22 -9.80
CA ARG A 128 -2.70 15.39 -10.99
C ARG A 128 -2.52 13.91 -10.66
N ALA A 129 -3.11 13.06 -11.46
CA ALA A 129 -3.00 11.62 -11.34
C ALA A 129 -2.55 11.00 -12.67
N GLU A 130 -1.83 9.89 -12.59
CA GLU A 130 -1.33 9.16 -13.75
C GLU A 130 -1.54 7.66 -13.57
N ILE A 131 -1.74 6.95 -14.68
CA ILE A 131 -1.72 5.50 -14.74
C ILE A 131 -0.34 5.09 -15.24
N PRO A 132 0.54 4.58 -14.36
CA PRO A 132 1.88 4.17 -14.77
C PRO A 132 1.81 2.95 -15.68
N TYR A 133 2.82 2.80 -16.57
CA TYR A 133 2.99 1.65 -17.46
C TYR A 133 1.83 1.43 -18.45
N LEU A 134 1.03 2.45 -18.73
CA LEU A 134 -0.02 2.40 -19.74
C LEU A 134 0.61 2.26 -21.14
N GLY A 135 0.28 1.17 -21.84
CA GLY A 135 0.82 0.89 -23.18
C GLY A 135 2.19 0.21 -23.21
N ASP A 136 2.82 -0.06 -22.08
CA ASP A 136 4.15 -0.70 -22.02
C ASP A 136 4.14 -2.18 -22.42
N ARG A 137 2.96 -2.81 -22.38
CA ARG A 137 2.77 -4.22 -22.74
C ARG A 137 1.49 -4.47 -23.54
N PRO A 138 1.48 -5.53 -24.39
CA PRO A 138 0.26 -6.06 -24.97
C PRO A 138 -0.76 -6.46 -23.91
N LEU A 139 -2.05 -6.29 -24.20
CA LEU A 139 -3.14 -6.56 -23.26
C LEU A 139 -3.24 -8.03 -22.83
N ASP A 140 -2.92 -8.95 -23.72
CA ASP A 140 -2.87 -10.40 -23.46
C ASP A 140 -1.62 -10.83 -22.68
N GLU A 141 -0.58 -9.99 -22.64
CA GLU A 141 0.65 -10.21 -21.87
C GLU A 141 0.67 -9.48 -20.52
N GLY A 142 -0.48 -9.06 -20.01
CA GLY A 142 -0.64 -8.35 -18.76
C GLY A 142 -0.59 -6.83 -18.87
N GLY A 143 -0.74 -6.30 -20.06
CA GLY A 143 -0.97 -4.87 -20.30
C GLY A 143 -2.31 -4.41 -19.74
N ARG A 144 -2.42 -3.10 -19.54
CA ARG A 144 -3.60 -2.44 -18.97
C ARG A 144 -4.20 -1.42 -19.91
N THR A 145 -5.50 -1.22 -19.81
CA THR A 145 -6.18 -0.06 -20.40
C THR A 145 -6.46 0.94 -19.30
N GLY A 146 -6.64 2.20 -19.65
CA GLY A 146 -7.11 3.19 -18.69
C GLY A 146 -7.14 4.59 -19.25
N GLU A 147 -7.85 5.43 -18.56
CA GLU A 147 -7.93 6.87 -18.83
C GLU A 147 -7.99 7.66 -17.52
N VAL A 148 -7.46 8.87 -17.56
CA VAL A 148 -7.57 9.87 -16.50
C VAL A 148 -8.39 11.02 -17.06
N LYS A 149 -9.44 11.43 -16.34
CA LYS A 149 -10.30 12.53 -16.75
C LYS A 149 -10.76 13.34 -15.56
N THR A 150 -11.07 14.61 -15.80
CA THR A 150 -11.75 15.44 -14.81
C THR A 150 -13.25 15.38 -15.00
N ARG A 151 -13.99 15.28 -13.89
CA ARG A 151 -15.44 15.38 -13.85
C ARG A 151 -15.84 16.34 -12.73
N GLY A 152 -16.40 17.49 -13.11
CA GLY A 152 -16.62 18.57 -12.16
C GLY A 152 -15.29 19.10 -11.62
N ASP A 153 -15.09 19.01 -10.31
CA ASP A 153 -13.89 19.43 -9.59
C ASP A 153 -13.07 18.27 -9.00
N GLU A 154 -13.21 17.09 -9.61
CA GLU A 154 -12.55 15.84 -9.20
C GLU A 154 -11.85 15.17 -10.39
N ILE A 155 -10.86 14.31 -10.09
CA ILE A 155 -10.20 13.46 -11.09
C ILE A 155 -10.74 12.04 -10.94
N GLU A 156 -11.15 11.45 -12.06
CA GLU A 156 -11.53 10.04 -12.17
C GLU A 156 -10.48 9.27 -12.99
N ILE A 157 -10.11 8.12 -12.48
CA ILE A 157 -9.18 7.17 -13.10
C ILE A 157 -9.92 5.84 -13.25
N LEU A 158 -10.02 5.33 -14.46
CA LEU A 158 -10.71 4.06 -14.72
C LEU A 158 -9.97 3.26 -15.77
N GLY A 159 -10.07 1.95 -15.66
CA GLY A 159 -9.43 1.08 -16.62
C GLY A 159 -9.64 -0.40 -16.32
N THR A 160 -8.96 -1.22 -17.08
CA THR A 160 -9.04 -2.67 -16.96
C THR A 160 -7.66 -3.32 -17.01
N LEU A 161 -7.56 -4.49 -16.41
CA LEU A 161 -6.50 -5.46 -16.61
C LEU A 161 -7.13 -6.68 -17.31
N PRO A 162 -7.15 -6.71 -18.68
CA PRO A 162 -7.94 -7.69 -19.44
C PRO A 162 -7.55 -9.14 -19.16
N SER A 163 -6.26 -9.41 -18.92
CA SER A 163 -5.76 -10.74 -18.58
C SER A 163 -6.43 -11.36 -17.33
N ARG A 164 -7.01 -10.54 -16.47
CA ARG A 164 -7.69 -10.95 -15.22
C ARG A 164 -9.18 -10.60 -15.18
N ASP A 165 -9.76 -10.06 -16.26
CA ASP A 165 -11.10 -9.47 -16.28
C ASP A 165 -11.29 -8.46 -15.13
N LEU A 166 -10.21 -7.82 -14.71
CA LEU A 166 -10.21 -6.87 -13.62
C LEU A 166 -10.57 -5.48 -14.13
N LYS A 167 -11.57 -4.88 -13.50
CA LYS A 167 -11.85 -3.45 -13.62
C LYS A 167 -11.25 -2.73 -12.41
N TYR A 168 -10.75 -1.53 -12.60
CA TYR A 168 -10.32 -0.66 -11.52
C TYR A 168 -10.90 0.74 -11.70
N PHE A 169 -11.17 1.37 -10.57
CA PHE A 169 -11.64 2.75 -10.53
C PHE A 169 -11.02 3.47 -9.34
N ALA A 170 -10.57 4.70 -9.57
CA ALA A 170 -10.09 5.58 -8.53
C ALA A 170 -10.66 6.98 -8.70
N LYS A 171 -10.78 7.71 -7.60
CA LYS A 171 -11.27 9.08 -7.60
C LYS A 171 -10.44 9.93 -6.66
N VAL A 172 -10.08 11.13 -7.12
CA VAL A 172 -9.32 12.12 -6.36
C VAL A 172 -10.16 13.37 -6.18
N ALA A 173 -10.27 13.84 -4.95
CA ALA A 173 -10.93 15.10 -4.62
C ALA A 173 -10.05 15.94 -3.70
N VAL A 174 -10.26 17.26 -3.72
CA VAL A 174 -9.55 18.21 -2.86
C VAL A 174 -10.57 19.07 -2.11
N ALA A 175 -10.40 19.16 -0.78
CA ALA A 175 -11.06 20.17 0.06
C ALA A 175 -10.03 21.22 0.46
N THR A 176 -10.41 22.50 0.42
CA THR A 176 -9.51 23.62 0.66
C THR A 176 -10.29 24.85 1.10
N ASP A 177 -9.64 25.80 1.74
CA ASP A 177 -10.17 27.16 2.00
C ASP A 177 -9.87 28.16 0.87
N GLY A 178 -9.04 27.76 -0.11
CA GLY A 178 -8.73 28.55 -1.29
C GLY A 178 -9.71 28.34 -2.44
N GLU A 179 -9.43 29.01 -3.56
CA GLU A 179 -10.16 28.76 -4.81
C GLU A 179 -9.73 27.43 -5.41
N LYS A 180 -10.71 26.66 -5.89
CA LYS A 180 -10.47 25.36 -6.54
C LYS A 180 -11.13 25.34 -7.92
N ARG A 181 -10.40 24.81 -8.92
CA ARG A 181 -10.91 24.56 -10.27
C ARG A 181 -10.20 23.38 -10.91
N CYS A 182 -10.83 22.78 -11.92
CA CYS A 182 -10.16 21.82 -12.80
C CYS A 182 -9.76 22.47 -14.11
N GLU A 183 -8.51 22.27 -14.52
CA GLU A 183 -8.00 22.69 -15.80
C GLU A 183 -6.96 21.68 -16.32
N ASN A 184 -6.99 21.38 -17.62
CA ASN A 184 -6.02 20.48 -18.29
C ASN A 184 -5.85 19.10 -17.63
N GLY A 185 -6.90 18.55 -17.01
CA GLY A 185 -6.84 17.25 -16.33
C GLY A 185 -6.30 17.29 -14.90
N GLU A 186 -6.07 18.48 -14.35
CA GLU A 186 -5.54 18.71 -13.02
C GLU A 186 -6.56 19.43 -12.13
N ILE A 187 -6.47 19.25 -10.82
CA ILE A 187 -7.13 20.11 -9.82
C ILE A 187 -6.14 21.19 -9.44
N VAL A 188 -6.54 22.43 -9.63
CA VAL A 188 -5.75 23.62 -9.30
C VAL A 188 -6.36 24.28 -8.07
N VAL A 189 -5.52 24.53 -7.06
CA VAL A 189 -5.88 25.24 -5.83
C VAL A 189 -5.09 26.54 -5.75
N ILE A 190 -5.74 27.63 -5.43
CA ILE A 190 -5.16 28.98 -5.45
C ILE A 190 -5.44 29.66 -4.12
N ASN A 191 -4.41 30.31 -3.57
CA ASN A 191 -4.49 31.16 -2.39
C ASN A 191 -5.09 30.43 -1.16
N ALA A 192 -4.54 29.26 -0.82
CA ALA A 192 -5.02 28.39 0.22
C ALA A 192 -4.09 28.31 1.43
N LEU A 193 -4.65 28.25 2.64
CA LEU A 193 -3.92 27.90 3.86
C LEU A 193 -3.84 26.41 4.09
N TYR A 194 -4.74 25.63 3.45
CA TYR A 194 -4.65 24.17 3.46
C TYR A 194 -5.21 23.55 2.18
N ALA A 195 -4.77 22.35 1.92
CA ALA A 195 -5.36 21.46 0.93
C ALA A 195 -5.40 20.04 1.47
N ASP A 196 -6.60 19.46 1.56
CA ASP A 196 -6.85 18.07 1.90
C ASP A 196 -7.16 17.29 0.64
N ILE A 197 -6.27 16.38 0.28
CA ILE A 197 -6.39 15.54 -0.91
C ILE A 197 -6.88 14.16 -0.46
N TYR A 198 -7.98 13.69 -1.02
CA TYR A 198 -8.58 12.40 -0.75
C TYR A 198 -8.47 11.53 -1.99
N VAL A 199 -7.99 10.29 -1.80
CA VAL A 199 -7.96 9.29 -2.86
C VAL A 199 -8.67 8.05 -2.40
N ALA A 200 -9.75 7.71 -3.09
CA ALA A 200 -10.44 6.43 -2.94
C ALA A 200 -10.28 5.61 -4.21
N PHE A 201 -10.00 4.32 -4.07
CA PHE A 201 -9.93 3.41 -5.19
C PHE A 201 -10.31 1.99 -4.80
N ASP A 202 -10.68 1.20 -5.78
CA ASP A 202 -10.96 -0.23 -5.63
C ASP A 202 -10.84 -0.94 -6.97
N THR A 203 -10.90 -2.27 -6.91
CA THR A 203 -10.94 -3.14 -8.09
C THR A 203 -12.13 -4.07 -8.02
N SER A 204 -12.47 -4.70 -9.15
CA SER A 204 -13.49 -5.77 -9.19
C SER A 204 -12.98 -7.11 -8.64
N TYR A 205 -11.86 -7.15 -7.96
CA TYR A 205 -11.37 -8.37 -7.30
C TYR A 205 -12.21 -8.74 -6.09
N ARG A 206 -12.52 -10.02 -5.96
CA ARG A 206 -13.12 -10.61 -4.76
C ARG A 206 -12.36 -11.87 -4.38
N LEU A 207 -11.88 -11.93 -3.14
CA LEU A 207 -11.25 -13.12 -2.58
C LEU A 207 -12.31 -14.21 -2.32
N CYS A 208 -12.36 -15.20 -3.19
CA CYS A 208 -13.28 -16.33 -3.09
C CYS A 208 -12.80 -17.50 -3.96
N PRO A 209 -13.36 -18.73 -3.80
CA PRO A 209 -12.94 -19.90 -4.57
C PRO A 209 -13.02 -19.72 -6.09
N GLU A 210 -14.01 -18.97 -6.58
CA GLU A 210 -14.21 -18.74 -8.00
C GLU A 210 -13.04 -17.96 -8.64
N ALA A 211 -12.41 -17.03 -7.91
CA ALA A 211 -11.24 -16.30 -8.40
C ALA A 211 -10.06 -17.25 -8.71
N PHE A 212 -9.88 -18.28 -7.89
CA PHE A 212 -8.83 -19.28 -8.09
C PHE A 212 -9.14 -20.29 -9.19
N SER A 213 -10.40 -20.71 -9.31
CA SER A 213 -10.80 -21.68 -10.35
C SER A 213 -10.86 -21.06 -11.75
N THR A 214 -11.14 -19.76 -11.86
CA THR A 214 -11.24 -19.03 -13.13
C THR A 214 -9.99 -18.23 -13.47
N HIS A 215 -9.12 -17.96 -12.50
CA HIS A 215 -7.96 -17.05 -12.59
C HIS A 215 -8.35 -15.61 -12.94
N LYS A 216 -9.56 -15.18 -12.56
CA LYS A 216 -10.17 -13.89 -12.91
C LYS A 216 -10.68 -13.15 -11.68
N ALA A 217 -10.80 -11.84 -11.80
CA ALA A 217 -11.57 -11.05 -10.86
C ALA A 217 -13.06 -11.32 -11.05
N VAL A 218 -13.76 -11.66 -9.98
CA VAL A 218 -15.17 -12.11 -10.03
C VAL A 218 -16.09 -11.21 -9.21
N GLY A 219 -15.62 -10.05 -8.81
CA GLY A 219 -16.42 -9.07 -8.07
C GLY A 219 -17.15 -8.09 -9.00
N ASN A 220 -17.96 -7.25 -8.38
CA ASN A 220 -18.73 -6.22 -9.08
C ASN A 220 -17.84 -5.06 -9.54
N ASP A 221 -18.38 -4.24 -10.43
CA ASP A 221 -17.78 -2.98 -10.84
C ASP A 221 -17.51 -2.09 -9.60
N PRO A 222 -16.29 -1.57 -9.40
CA PRO A 222 -15.93 -0.85 -8.18
C PRO A 222 -16.44 0.60 -8.13
N THR A 223 -16.99 1.14 -9.22
CA THR A 223 -17.31 2.57 -9.38
C THR A 223 -18.21 3.10 -8.28
N GLU A 224 -19.37 2.49 -8.06
CA GLU A 224 -20.33 2.95 -7.05
C GLU A 224 -19.73 2.92 -5.64
N LYS A 225 -19.00 1.86 -5.31
CA LYS A 225 -18.34 1.69 -4.02
C LYS A 225 -17.29 2.78 -3.76
N VAL A 226 -16.50 3.12 -4.78
CA VAL A 226 -15.48 4.17 -4.68
C VAL A 226 -16.10 5.55 -4.55
N VAL A 227 -17.13 5.87 -5.35
CA VAL A 227 -17.87 7.13 -5.27
C VAL A 227 -18.44 7.32 -3.87
N THR A 228 -19.21 6.34 -3.38
CA THR A 228 -19.81 6.39 -2.03
C THR A 228 -18.74 6.55 -0.94
N ARG A 229 -17.59 5.86 -1.06
CA ARG A 229 -16.48 5.97 -0.11
C ARG A 229 -15.89 7.37 -0.08
N LEU A 230 -15.65 7.97 -1.24
CA LEU A 230 -15.10 9.31 -1.34
C LEU A 230 -16.08 10.38 -0.79
N GLU A 231 -17.35 10.27 -1.16
CA GLU A 231 -18.40 11.17 -0.65
C GLU A 231 -18.51 11.13 0.88
N ASN A 232 -18.47 9.93 1.47
CA ASN A 232 -18.45 9.76 2.92
C ASN A 232 -17.19 10.37 3.56
N ALA A 233 -16.02 10.19 2.93
CA ALA A 233 -14.77 10.77 3.41
C ALA A 233 -14.81 12.31 3.38
N LEU A 234 -15.28 12.90 2.30
CA LEU A 234 -15.44 14.36 2.18
C LEU A 234 -16.42 14.91 3.22
N LYS A 235 -17.51 14.17 3.48
CA LYS A 235 -18.50 14.55 4.51
C LYS A 235 -17.94 14.47 5.93
N LEU A 236 -17.10 13.49 6.24
CA LEU A 236 -16.41 13.36 7.53
C LEU A 236 -15.35 14.44 7.72
N GLY A 237 -14.64 14.79 6.66
CA GLY A 237 -13.53 15.72 6.68
C GLY A 237 -12.26 15.17 7.32
N TYR A 238 -11.18 15.91 7.17
CA TYR A 238 -9.84 15.49 7.59
C TYR A 238 -9.77 15.11 9.08
N GLU A 239 -10.22 15.98 9.97
CA GLU A 239 -10.06 15.79 11.42
C GLU A 239 -10.69 14.49 11.91
N LYS A 240 -11.89 14.16 11.39
CA LYS A 240 -12.57 12.93 11.79
C LYS A 240 -11.94 11.69 11.21
N LEU A 241 -11.48 11.74 9.96
CA LEU A 241 -10.75 10.63 9.33
C LEU A 241 -9.40 10.39 10.04
N PHE A 242 -8.70 11.46 10.39
CA PHE A 242 -7.46 11.40 11.15
C PHE A 242 -7.65 10.73 12.53
N GLU A 243 -8.66 11.18 13.29
CA GLU A 243 -9.01 10.58 14.58
C GLU A 243 -9.30 9.08 14.46
N ARG A 244 -10.11 8.70 13.47
CA ARG A 244 -10.49 7.30 13.22
C ARG A 244 -9.29 6.45 12.83
N HIS A 245 -8.42 6.95 11.96
CA HIS A 245 -7.19 6.29 11.57
C HIS A 245 -6.25 6.09 12.75
N VAL A 246 -5.95 7.16 13.51
CA VAL A 246 -5.06 7.10 14.68
C VAL A 246 -5.62 6.14 15.73
N THR A 247 -6.92 6.18 16.00
CA THR A 247 -7.57 5.29 16.97
C THR A 247 -7.42 3.82 16.56
N ASP A 248 -7.71 3.48 15.30
CA ASP A 248 -7.57 2.12 14.79
C ASP A 248 -6.11 1.66 14.84
N PHE A 249 -5.22 2.41 14.23
CA PHE A 249 -3.82 2.03 14.05
C PHE A 249 -3.09 1.90 15.39
N SER A 250 -3.23 2.91 16.25
CA SER A 250 -2.60 2.92 17.58
C SER A 250 -3.16 1.83 18.50
N SER A 251 -4.41 1.40 18.30
CA SER A 251 -4.98 0.28 19.06
C SER A 251 -4.21 -1.03 18.87
N LEU A 252 -3.57 -1.20 17.72
CA LEU A 252 -2.71 -2.35 17.43
C LEU A 252 -1.25 -2.09 17.80
N MET A 253 -0.71 -0.94 17.41
CA MET A 253 0.70 -0.62 17.64
C MET A 253 1.05 -0.53 19.13
N ASN A 254 0.16 0.00 19.96
CA ASN A 254 0.42 0.21 21.38
C ASN A 254 0.25 -1.06 22.25
N ARG A 255 -0.03 -2.23 21.67
CA ARG A 255 -0.20 -3.49 22.42
C ARG A 255 1.11 -4.14 22.84
N ALA A 256 2.24 -3.77 22.22
CA ALA A 256 3.53 -4.31 22.58
C ALA A 256 4.58 -3.20 22.53
N GLU A 257 5.38 -3.15 23.58
CA GLU A 257 6.53 -2.28 23.70
C GLU A 257 7.82 -3.11 23.73
N PHE A 258 8.87 -2.57 23.13
CA PHE A 258 10.21 -3.10 23.19
C PHE A 258 11.15 -1.96 23.53
N ASP A 259 11.78 -2.01 24.71
CA ASP A 259 12.60 -0.94 25.26
C ASP A 259 13.96 -1.49 25.67
N LEU A 260 14.98 -1.01 25.01
CA LEU A 260 16.41 -1.28 25.29
C LEU A 260 17.08 -0.11 25.99
N GLY A 261 16.32 0.89 26.44
CA GLY A 261 16.83 2.13 27.03
C GLY A 261 17.35 3.13 26.00
N GLY A 262 17.10 2.92 24.71
CA GLY A 262 17.47 3.84 23.64
C GLY A 262 16.78 5.20 23.79
N LYS A 263 17.42 6.27 23.36
CA LYS A 263 16.86 7.63 23.36
C LYS A 263 16.84 8.16 21.94
N ASP A 264 15.75 8.81 21.59
CA ASP A 264 15.67 9.62 20.38
C ASP A 264 16.53 10.87 20.59
N ASP A 265 17.61 10.98 19.85
CA ASP A 265 18.54 12.12 19.90
C ASP A 265 18.36 13.08 18.71
N GLY A 266 17.34 12.85 17.89
CA GLY A 266 17.00 13.68 16.73
C GLY A 266 17.79 13.39 15.46
N ARG A 267 18.69 12.38 15.48
CA ARG A 267 19.40 11.95 14.27
C ARG A 267 18.43 11.36 13.24
N ALA A 268 18.81 11.48 11.97
CA ALA A 268 18.09 10.82 10.89
C ALA A 268 18.31 9.29 10.91
N THR A 269 17.37 8.54 10.39
CA THR A 269 17.41 7.07 10.41
C THR A 269 18.62 6.51 9.64
N ASP A 270 19.00 7.14 8.54
CA ASP A 270 20.19 6.78 7.76
C ASP A 270 21.50 7.08 8.52
N GLU A 271 21.54 8.14 9.32
CA GLU A 271 22.68 8.43 10.23
C GLU A 271 22.80 7.37 11.33
N LEU A 272 21.68 6.94 11.93
CA LEU A 272 21.64 5.85 12.91
C LEU A 272 22.10 4.52 12.29
N LEU A 273 21.63 4.21 11.09
CA LEU A 273 22.03 3.02 10.34
C LEU A 273 23.52 3.03 10.00
N GLN A 274 24.07 4.17 9.64
CA GLN A 274 25.51 4.31 9.37
C GLN A 274 26.33 4.09 10.63
N SER A 275 25.95 4.72 11.74
CA SER A 275 26.60 4.55 13.05
C SER A 275 26.58 3.08 13.50
N TYR A 276 25.45 2.38 13.31
CA TYR A 276 25.32 0.95 13.64
C TYR A 276 26.25 0.07 12.77
N ARG A 277 26.38 0.36 11.45
CA ARG A 277 27.30 -0.34 10.56
C ARG A 277 28.77 -0.14 10.95
N GLU A 278 29.10 0.96 11.57
CA GLU A 278 30.43 1.26 12.11
C GLU A 278 30.71 0.56 13.45
N GLY A 279 29.74 -0.18 13.99
CA GLY A 279 29.88 -0.98 15.20
C GLY A 279 29.46 -0.25 16.49
N ASN A 280 28.83 0.92 16.38
CA ASN A 280 28.31 1.62 17.56
C ASN A 280 26.98 1.00 18.01
N ALA A 281 26.74 0.98 19.32
CA ALA A 281 25.45 0.55 19.86
C ALA A 281 24.40 1.63 19.61
N GLU A 282 23.30 1.25 18.99
CA GLU A 282 22.18 2.14 18.67
C GLU A 282 20.85 1.54 19.17
N PRO A 283 20.62 1.46 20.49
CA PRO A 283 19.43 0.81 21.06
C PRO A 283 18.11 1.39 20.52
N TYR A 284 18.05 2.70 20.27
CA TYR A 284 16.87 3.33 19.69
C TYR A 284 16.57 2.83 18.26
N LEU A 285 17.60 2.61 17.45
CA LEU A 285 17.44 2.03 16.11
C LEU A 285 16.93 0.59 16.19
N GLU A 286 17.42 -0.22 17.13
CA GLU A 286 16.96 -1.61 17.30
C GLU A 286 15.50 -1.66 17.76
N GLU A 287 15.08 -0.73 18.63
CA GLU A 287 13.68 -0.58 19.04
C GLU A 287 12.78 -0.18 17.85
N ILE A 288 13.24 0.78 17.03
CA ILE A 288 12.54 1.17 15.79
C ILE A 288 12.44 -0.03 14.86
N TYR A 289 13.50 -0.79 14.66
CA TYR A 289 13.52 -1.94 13.75
C TYR A 289 12.50 -3.00 14.14
N TYR A 290 12.39 -3.34 15.43
CA TYR A 290 11.36 -4.24 15.94
C TYR A 290 9.95 -3.71 15.68
N GLN A 291 9.68 -2.46 16.02
CA GLN A 291 8.38 -1.84 15.86
C GLN A 291 8.03 -1.60 14.38
N TYR A 292 9.03 -1.39 13.54
CA TYR A 292 8.84 -1.26 12.09
C TYR A 292 8.37 -2.57 11.46
N GLY A 293 8.88 -3.72 11.91
CA GLY A 293 8.37 -5.03 11.50
C GLY A 293 6.88 -5.20 11.82
N ARG A 294 6.44 -4.80 13.03
CA ARG A 294 5.01 -4.79 13.42
C ARG A 294 4.20 -3.83 12.56
N TYR A 295 4.71 -2.61 12.36
CA TYR A 295 4.13 -1.59 11.52
C TYR A 295 3.85 -2.09 10.10
N LEU A 296 4.84 -2.72 9.47
CA LEU A 296 4.73 -3.23 8.11
C LEU A 296 3.62 -4.29 7.98
N LEU A 297 3.51 -5.20 8.94
CA LEU A 297 2.45 -6.21 8.92
C LEU A 297 1.06 -5.61 9.15
N ILE A 298 0.89 -4.70 10.10
CA ILE A 298 -0.38 -4.00 10.36
C ILE A 298 -0.82 -3.21 9.12
N SER A 299 0.12 -2.58 8.44
CA SER A 299 -0.16 -1.76 7.25
C SER A 299 -0.45 -2.57 5.99
N SER A 300 -0.03 -3.85 5.93
CA SER A 300 -0.14 -4.69 4.73
C SER A 300 -1.05 -5.90 4.88
N SER A 301 -1.60 -6.15 6.07
CA SER A 301 -2.40 -7.35 6.32
C SER A 301 -3.47 -7.08 7.37
N ARG A 302 -4.71 -7.00 6.94
CA ARG A 302 -5.89 -6.78 7.78
C ARG A 302 -7.01 -7.73 7.35
N LYS A 303 -7.95 -7.99 8.24
CA LYS A 303 -9.11 -8.82 7.94
C LYS A 303 -9.86 -8.36 6.69
N GLY A 304 -10.20 -9.29 5.81
CA GLY A 304 -10.93 -9.02 4.56
C GLY A 304 -10.05 -8.53 3.41
N THR A 305 -8.72 -8.60 3.56
CA THR A 305 -7.75 -8.27 2.51
C THR A 305 -7.03 -9.52 2.01
N PRO A 306 -6.40 -9.52 0.83
CA PRO A 306 -5.38 -10.51 0.51
C PRO A 306 -4.22 -10.43 1.52
N PRO A 307 -3.47 -11.52 1.74
CA PRO A 307 -2.34 -11.50 2.67
C PRO A 307 -1.23 -10.58 2.18
N ALA A 308 -0.35 -10.18 3.12
CA ALA A 308 0.86 -9.45 2.77
C ALA A 308 1.71 -10.27 1.79
N SER A 309 2.02 -9.72 0.63
CA SER A 309 2.89 -10.35 -0.37
C SER A 309 4.36 -10.30 0.05
N LEU A 310 5.26 -10.76 -0.80
CA LEU A 310 6.72 -10.67 -0.60
C LEU A 310 7.19 -9.23 -0.29
N GLN A 311 6.50 -8.23 -0.85
CA GLN A 311 6.75 -6.80 -0.61
C GLN A 311 5.61 -6.12 0.18
N GLY A 312 4.83 -6.87 0.95
CA GLY A 312 3.64 -6.34 1.64
C GLY A 312 2.56 -5.96 0.64
N VAL A 313 2.23 -4.66 0.55
CA VAL A 313 1.27 -4.09 -0.41
C VAL A 313 1.91 -2.97 -1.25
N TRP A 314 3.23 -2.94 -1.33
CA TRP A 314 3.97 -1.85 -1.99
C TRP A 314 4.80 -2.35 -3.16
N THR A 315 4.79 -1.62 -4.26
CA THR A 315 5.74 -1.78 -5.37
C THR A 315 5.77 -0.53 -6.24
N VAL A 316 6.95 -0.25 -6.78
CA VAL A 316 7.16 0.78 -7.80
C VAL A 316 7.12 0.18 -9.21
N HIS A 317 7.24 -1.14 -9.31
CA HIS A 317 7.48 -1.82 -10.57
C HIS A 317 6.19 -2.14 -11.33
N ASP A 318 6.30 -2.26 -12.65
CA ASP A 318 5.31 -2.95 -13.48
C ASP A 318 5.40 -4.48 -13.29
N LYS A 319 6.62 -5.00 -13.18
CA LYS A 319 6.92 -6.38 -12.79
C LYS A 319 7.73 -6.38 -11.51
N SER A 320 7.06 -6.62 -10.39
CA SER A 320 7.75 -6.71 -9.10
C SER A 320 8.79 -7.84 -9.10
N PRO A 321 9.93 -7.66 -8.41
CA PRO A 321 10.88 -8.74 -8.15
C PRO A 321 10.19 -9.97 -7.58
N TRP A 322 10.49 -11.14 -8.14
CA TRP A 322 9.80 -12.41 -7.82
C TRP A 322 8.26 -12.33 -7.88
N GLY A 323 7.73 -11.44 -8.74
CA GLY A 323 6.29 -11.20 -8.89
C GLY A 323 5.60 -10.62 -7.66
N SER A 324 6.31 -10.33 -6.56
CA SER A 324 5.72 -10.01 -5.26
C SER A 324 4.65 -11.03 -4.82
N GLY A 325 4.92 -12.33 -5.07
CA GLY A 325 3.98 -13.43 -4.76
C GLY A 325 3.93 -13.78 -3.28
N PHE A 326 3.04 -14.73 -2.96
CA PHE A 326 2.88 -15.30 -1.59
C PHE A 326 3.69 -16.58 -1.44
N TRP A 327 4.97 -16.55 -1.64
CA TRP A 327 5.85 -17.73 -1.67
C TRP A 327 5.71 -18.61 -0.41
N HIS A 328 5.13 -19.83 -0.59
CA HIS A 328 4.75 -20.74 0.50
C HIS A 328 5.86 -21.68 0.97
N ASN A 329 7.05 -21.65 0.37
CA ASN A 329 8.17 -22.43 0.88
C ASN A 329 8.70 -21.87 2.21
N ILE A 330 8.71 -20.52 2.39
CA ILE A 330 9.13 -19.87 3.64
C ILE A 330 8.68 -18.40 3.75
N ASN A 331 8.61 -17.65 2.65
CA ASN A 331 8.49 -16.18 2.72
C ASN A 331 7.17 -15.72 3.35
N ILE A 332 6.03 -16.26 2.89
CA ILE A 332 4.73 -15.89 3.47
C ILE A 332 4.66 -16.29 4.95
N GLN A 333 5.20 -17.44 5.32
CA GLN A 333 5.26 -17.87 6.71
C GLN A 333 6.06 -16.88 7.56
N MET A 334 7.23 -16.45 7.08
CA MET A 334 8.08 -15.48 7.78
C MET A 334 7.37 -14.13 7.98
N ASN A 335 6.59 -13.66 7.00
CA ASN A 335 5.81 -12.44 7.15
C ASN A 335 4.87 -12.49 8.38
N TYR A 336 4.39 -13.67 8.74
CA TYR A 336 3.41 -13.86 9.84
C TYR A 336 3.99 -14.47 11.11
N TRP A 337 5.27 -14.90 11.16
CA TRP A 337 5.85 -15.51 12.35
C TRP A 337 5.70 -14.67 13.61
N HIS A 338 5.85 -13.38 13.50
CA HIS A 338 5.75 -12.47 14.64
C HIS A 338 4.31 -12.04 14.97
N ALA A 339 3.30 -12.36 14.15
CA ALA A 339 1.93 -11.90 14.36
C ALA A 339 1.39 -12.25 15.75
N PHE A 340 1.65 -13.47 16.21
CA PHE A 340 1.18 -13.96 17.50
C PHE A 340 2.08 -13.49 18.66
N SER A 341 3.39 -13.63 18.53
CA SER A 341 4.35 -13.24 19.58
C SER A 341 4.44 -11.73 19.80
N ALA A 342 4.14 -10.93 18.76
CA ALA A 342 4.14 -9.47 18.81
C ALA A 342 2.75 -8.85 19.06
N ASN A 343 1.75 -9.66 19.48
CA ASN A 343 0.41 -9.22 19.86
C ASN A 343 -0.37 -8.48 18.76
N ILE A 344 -0.30 -8.99 17.52
CA ILE A 344 -1.04 -8.52 16.33
C ILE A 344 -1.62 -9.70 15.56
N ALA A 345 -2.17 -10.69 16.28
CA ALA A 345 -2.68 -11.94 15.72
C ALA A 345 -3.76 -11.72 14.64
N GLU A 346 -4.53 -10.63 14.72
CA GLU A 346 -5.58 -10.28 13.75
C GLU A 346 -5.02 -10.04 12.33
N ALA A 347 -3.75 -9.70 12.21
CA ALA A 347 -3.11 -9.58 10.89
C ALA A 347 -3.09 -10.94 10.15
N PHE A 348 -3.09 -12.06 10.87
CA PHE A 348 -3.14 -13.40 10.29
C PHE A 348 -4.50 -13.75 9.67
N ASP A 349 -5.57 -13.05 10.02
CA ASP A 349 -6.90 -13.29 9.46
C ASP A 349 -6.90 -13.16 7.92
N ALA A 350 -6.10 -12.25 7.37
CA ALA A 350 -5.97 -12.11 5.92
C ALA A 350 -5.43 -13.38 5.24
N TYR A 351 -4.42 -14.02 5.84
CA TYR A 351 -3.90 -15.30 5.35
C TYR A 351 -4.90 -16.44 5.55
N ALA A 352 -5.56 -16.49 6.70
CA ALA A 352 -6.58 -17.49 6.97
C ALA A 352 -7.77 -17.41 5.98
N ASP A 353 -8.21 -16.21 5.65
CA ASP A 353 -9.28 -15.99 4.66
C ASP A 353 -8.81 -16.34 3.25
N PHE A 354 -7.57 -16.03 2.89
CA PHE A 354 -6.95 -16.47 1.63
C PHE A 354 -6.94 -18.00 1.52
N PHE A 355 -6.47 -18.69 2.57
CA PHE A 355 -6.41 -20.14 2.56
C PHE A 355 -7.80 -20.78 2.45
N LYS A 356 -8.79 -20.27 3.17
CA LYS A 356 -10.20 -20.75 3.07
C LYS A 356 -10.76 -20.58 1.65
N ALA A 357 -10.46 -19.45 1.00
CA ALA A 357 -10.89 -19.21 -0.38
C ALA A 357 -10.19 -20.13 -1.38
N TYR A 358 -8.94 -20.48 -1.14
CA TYR A 358 -8.15 -21.38 -1.98
C TYR A 358 -8.43 -22.86 -1.72
N LEU A 359 -8.88 -23.25 -0.53
CA LEU A 359 -8.99 -24.64 -0.09
C LEU A 359 -9.69 -25.58 -1.08
N PRO A 360 -10.82 -25.23 -1.73
CA PRO A 360 -11.46 -26.10 -2.72
C PRO A 360 -10.56 -26.44 -3.92
N GLU A 361 -9.73 -25.50 -4.36
CA GLU A 361 -8.77 -25.76 -5.43
C GLU A 361 -7.57 -26.57 -4.94
N ALA A 362 -7.15 -26.39 -3.68
CA ALA A 362 -6.10 -27.16 -3.04
C ALA A 362 -6.49 -28.65 -2.90
N GLU A 363 -7.73 -28.96 -2.52
CA GLU A 363 -8.28 -30.32 -2.46
C GLU A 363 -8.35 -30.98 -3.82
N LYS A 364 -8.84 -30.21 -4.84
CA LYS A 364 -8.88 -30.69 -6.22
C LYS A 364 -7.47 -30.99 -6.77
N ASN A 365 -6.50 -30.16 -6.47
CA ASN A 365 -5.11 -30.36 -6.86
C ASN A 365 -4.49 -31.57 -6.17
N ALA A 366 -4.75 -31.79 -4.88
CA ALA A 366 -4.32 -32.97 -4.14
C ALA A 366 -4.87 -34.25 -4.78
N LYS A 367 -6.17 -34.28 -5.07
CA LYS A 367 -6.81 -35.42 -5.73
C LYS A 367 -6.22 -35.71 -7.11
N ALA A 368 -5.98 -34.67 -7.91
CA ALA A 368 -5.35 -34.82 -9.20
C ALA A 368 -3.92 -35.36 -9.11
N TRP A 369 -3.15 -34.88 -8.12
CA TRP A 369 -1.80 -35.36 -7.86
C TRP A 369 -1.75 -36.82 -7.43
N ILE A 370 -2.61 -37.22 -6.48
CA ILE A 370 -2.70 -38.62 -6.01
C ILE A 370 -3.14 -39.56 -7.17
N LYS A 371 -4.09 -39.10 -8.00
CA LYS A 371 -4.52 -39.89 -9.16
C LYS A 371 -3.37 -40.15 -10.16
N GLU A 372 -2.46 -39.20 -10.30
CA GLU A 372 -1.29 -39.33 -11.18
C GLU A 372 -0.19 -40.18 -10.55
N THR A 373 0.10 -40.01 -9.26
CA THR A 373 1.26 -40.61 -8.59
C THR A 373 0.94 -41.88 -7.82
N ASN A 374 -0.29 -42.06 -7.35
CA ASN A 374 -0.76 -43.22 -6.59
C ASN A 374 -2.25 -43.47 -6.84
N PRO A 375 -2.62 -43.93 -8.07
CA PRO A 375 -4.02 -44.01 -8.48
C PRO A 375 -4.89 -44.95 -7.63
N GLU A 376 -4.30 -45.93 -6.95
CA GLU A 376 -5.03 -46.86 -6.08
C GLU A 376 -5.67 -46.16 -4.87
N ASN A 377 -5.14 -45.02 -4.47
CA ASN A 377 -5.64 -44.22 -3.34
C ASN A 377 -6.45 -42.96 -3.76
N ALA A 378 -6.72 -42.79 -5.05
CA ALA A 378 -7.35 -41.59 -5.57
C ALA A 378 -8.85 -41.42 -5.21
N ASP A 379 -9.53 -42.48 -4.78
CA ASP A 379 -10.97 -42.47 -4.43
C ASP A 379 -11.23 -42.11 -2.97
N GLY A 380 -10.18 -42.01 -2.15
CA GLY A 380 -10.27 -41.62 -0.74
C GLY A 380 -10.20 -40.09 -0.53
N ASP A 381 -10.12 -39.72 0.74
CA ASP A 381 -9.77 -38.35 1.16
C ASP A 381 -8.29 -38.11 0.89
N CYS A 382 -8.01 -37.27 -0.09
CA CYS A 382 -6.66 -36.94 -0.53
C CYS A 382 -6.08 -35.72 0.22
N GLY A 383 -6.82 -35.14 1.15
CA GLY A 383 -6.41 -33.91 1.84
C GLY A 383 -6.30 -32.73 0.86
N TRP A 384 -5.35 -31.85 1.10
CA TRP A 384 -5.10 -30.66 0.29
C TRP A 384 -3.61 -30.45 0.02
N ILE A 385 -3.31 -29.69 -1.02
CA ILE A 385 -1.94 -29.34 -1.41
C ILE A 385 -1.87 -27.86 -1.80
N ILE A 386 -0.85 -27.17 -1.34
CA ILE A 386 -0.52 -25.81 -1.77
C ILE A 386 0.89 -25.82 -2.36
N GLY A 387 1.05 -25.25 -3.54
CA GLY A 387 2.35 -25.12 -4.17
C GLY A 387 3.15 -23.94 -3.62
N THR A 388 4.43 -23.88 -3.97
CA THR A 388 5.36 -22.85 -3.53
C THR A 388 4.91 -21.45 -3.95
N GLY A 389 4.49 -21.26 -5.19
CA GLY A 389 4.06 -19.99 -5.73
C GLY A 389 2.55 -19.78 -5.58
N ALA A 390 2.16 -18.64 -5.02
CA ALA A 390 0.76 -18.23 -4.91
C ALA A 390 0.60 -16.71 -4.99
N PHE A 391 -0.60 -16.29 -5.36
CA PHE A 391 -1.06 -14.92 -5.26
C PHE A 391 -2.59 -14.85 -5.38
N CYS A 392 -3.19 -13.70 -5.56
CA CYS A 392 -4.64 -13.50 -5.47
C CYS A 392 -5.49 -14.34 -6.42
N TYR A 393 -4.96 -14.81 -7.54
CA TYR A 393 -5.72 -15.50 -8.59
C TYR A 393 -5.30 -16.95 -8.81
N GLU A 394 -4.19 -17.37 -8.26
CA GLU A 394 -3.57 -18.61 -8.63
C GLU A 394 -2.66 -19.13 -7.54
N VAL A 395 -2.60 -20.45 -7.39
CA VAL A 395 -1.61 -21.15 -6.58
C VAL A 395 -1.08 -22.30 -7.42
N GLU A 396 0.24 -22.46 -7.47
CA GLU A 396 0.86 -23.64 -8.09
C GLU A 396 0.38 -24.90 -7.38
N GLY A 397 -0.21 -25.82 -8.14
CA GLY A 397 -0.92 -26.94 -7.55
C GLY A 397 -0.47 -28.33 -7.97
N LYS A 398 0.41 -28.47 -8.95
CA LYS A 398 0.67 -29.78 -9.53
C LYS A 398 1.95 -30.48 -9.08
N ASN A 399 2.86 -29.81 -8.41
CA ASN A 399 4.09 -30.44 -7.95
C ASN A 399 4.56 -29.81 -6.64
N PRO A 400 4.32 -30.49 -5.50
CA PRO A 400 4.79 -29.99 -4.20
C PRO A 400 6.33 -29.95 -4.13
N ASN A 401 7.01 -30.63 -5.04
CA ASN A 401 8.48 -30.75 -5.04
C ASN A 401 9.15 -29.83 -6.07
N SER A 402 8.39 -28.97 -6.76
CA SER A 402 8.99 -28.22 -7.84
C SER A 402 10.04 -27.21 -7.40
N HIS A 403 10.16 -26.88 -6.12
CA HIS A 403 11.25 -26.01 -5.61
C HIS A 403 11.18 -25.87 -4.08
N SER A 404 11.21 -26.94 -3.35
CA SER A 404 11.52 -26.88 -1.94
C SER A 404 12.98 -27.17 -1.69
#